data_70f91cc7199a7082f2fb6aad4f31186d
#
_entry.id   70f91cc7199a7082f2fb6aad4f31186d
#
_cell.length_a   1.000
_cell.length_b   1.000
_cell.length_c   1.000
_cell.angle_alpha   90.00
_cell.angle_beta   90.00
_cell.angle_gamma   90.00
#
_symmetry.space_group_name_H-M   'P 1'
#
loop_
_entity.id
_entity.type
_entity.pdbx_description
1 polymer ?
#
loop_
_entity_poly.entity_id
_entity_poly.type
_entity_poly.pdbx_seq_one_letter_code
_entity_poly.pdbx_strand_id
1 'polypeptide(L)'
;MKSNDKDARERIIEVTLNILDEVDDIDKVTVRQIAERANVGVGLINYHFKTKDNLLSIAIGEVMSNAIEELYDDNVYTLKPIEDLKSLLKKLCDIGLHYEKMLTFMLNQCISNGDMQAELSIVPMLRKIFGSEKDEMSLRTIALQIISPIQIAALSPESFQLYSGIDVKNKHQRDSFIDILVENIIRGNGDVK
;
A
#
# COMPACT_ATOMS: atom_id res chain seq x y z
N MET A 1 -5.67 30.99 17.07
CA MET A 1 -4.53 30.08 17.28
C MET A 1 -4.70 28.71 16.60
N LYS A 2 -5.87 28.05 16.66
CA LYS A 2 -6.07 26.71 16.02
C LYS A 2 -6.04 26.70 14.49
N SER A 3 -6.44 27.78 13.80
CA SER A 3 -6.43 27.86 12.33
C SER A 3 -4.99 27.87 11.78
N ASN A 4 -4.11 28.70 12.37
CA ASN A 4 -2.73 28.86 11.88
C ASN A 4 -1.86 27.61 12.11
N ASP A 5 -2.23 26.77 13.06
CA ASP A 5 -1.55 25.53 13.42
C ASP A 5 -1.91 24.41 12.43
N LYS A 6 -3.19 24.35 12.01
CA LYS A 6 -3.67 23.42 10.97
C LYS A 6 -3.04 23.76 9.62
N ASP A 7 -3.02 25.05 9.25
CA ASP A 7 -2.41 25.53 8.02
C ASP A 7 -0.90 25.19 7.94
N ALA A 8 -0.19 25.23 9.09
CA ALA A 8 1.21 24.86 9.17
C ALA A 8 1.43 23.36 8.96
N ARG A 9 0.58 22.50 9.54
CA ARG A 9 0.64 21.05 9.37
C ARG A 9 0.42 20.65 7.93
N GLU A 10 -0.60 21.19 7.28
CA GLU A 10 -0.92 20.91 5.87
C GLU A 10 0.22 21.37 4.95
N ARG A 11 0.77 22.57 5.17
CA ARG A 11 1.92 23.07 4.41
C ARG A 11 3.17 22.21 4.58
N ILE A 12 3.44 21.67 5.77
CA ILE A 12 4.57 20.76 6.00
C ILE A 12 4.38 19.48 5.19
N ILE A 13 3.17 18.92 5.12
CA ILE A 13 2.86 17.71 4.34
C ILE A 13 3.04 18.00 2.85
N GLU A 14 2.46 19.08 2.34
CA GLU A 14 2.57 19.48 0.93
C GLU A 14 4.03 19.66 0.51
N VAL A 15 4.82 20.39 1.31
CA VAL A 15 6.25 20.56 1.05
C VAL A 15 7.01 19.24 1.10
N THR A 16 6.63 18.35 2.00
CA THR A 16 7.23 17.01 2.09
C THR A 16 6.96 16.22 0.82
N LEU A 17 5.74 16.22 0.29
CA LEU A 17 5.39 15.57 -0.97
C LEU A 17 6.20 16.13 -2.14
N ASN A 18 6.33 17.45 -2.26
CA ASN A 18 7.15 18.07 -3.29
C ASN A 18 8.62 17.65 -3.23
N ILE A 19 9.17 17.47 -2.00
CA ILE A 19 10.53 16.96 -1.83
C ILE A 19 10.62 15.48 -2.26
N LEU A 20 9.62 14.66 -1.90
CA LEU A 20 9.59 13.25 -2.25
C LEU A 20 9.53 13.02 -3.77
N ASP A 21 8.89 13.91 -4.52
CA ASP A 21 8.86 13.85 -5.99
C ASP A 21 10.22 14.18 -6.61
N GLU A 22 11.00 15.06 -5.97
CA GLU A 22 12.30 15.52 -6.48
C GLU A 22 13.46 14.57 -6.16
N VAL A 23 13.34 13.74 -5.12
CA VAL A 23 14.46 12.86 -4.66
C VAL A 23 14.35 11.47 -5.26
N ASP A 24 15.51 10.86 -5.53
CA ASP A 24 15.57 9.44 -5.91
C ASP A 24 15.52 8.51 -4.71
N ASP A 25 15.94 8.98 -3.54
CA ASP A 25 16.08 8.19 -2.33
C ASP A 25 15.39 8.90 -1.16
N ILE A 26 14.26 8.33 -0.71
CA ILE A 26 13.42 8.87 0.37
C ILE A 26 14.18 8.93 1.71
N ASP A 27 15.10 8.00 1.95
CA ASP A 27 15.85 7.95 3.20
C ASP A 27 16.80 9.14 3.38
N LYS A 28 17.22 9.78 2.28
CA LYS A 28 18.05 10.99 2.28
C LYS A 28 17.31 12.27 2.64
N VAL A 29 15.99 12.25 2.64
CA VAL A 29 15.19 13.41 3.06
C VAL A 29 15.42 13.70 4.54
N THR A 30 15.66 14.96 4.87
CA THR A 30 15.93 15.41 6.25
C THR A 30 14.86 16.35 6.77
N VAL A 31 14.60 16.30 8.07
CA VAL A 31 13.67 17.24 8.73
C VAL A 31 14.08 18.70 8.53
N ARG A 32 15.40 18.97 8.42
CA ARG A 32 15.90 20.33 8.17
C ARG A 32 15.55 20.85 6.80
N GLN A 33 15.68 20.02 5.76
CA GLN A 33 15.25 20.38 4.39
C GLN A 33 13.76 20.70 4.34
N ILE A 34 12.94 19.87 4.99
CA ILE A 34 11.48 20.09 5.06
C ILE A 34 11.18 21.39 5.81
N ALA A 35 11.81 21.63 6.96
CA ALA A 35 11.59 22.83 7.78
C ALA A 35 11.96 24.12 7.01
N GLU A 36 13.11 24.11 6.34
CA GLU A 36 13.59 25.23 5.55
C GLU A 36 12.63 25.54 4.39
N ARG A 37 12.22 24.51 3.63
CA ARG A 37 11.33 24.68 2.47
C ARG A 37 9.89 25.05 2.89
N ALA A 38 9.41 24.52 4.03
CA ALA A 38 8.10 24.88 4.59
C ALA A 38 8.10 26.24 5.32
N ASN A 39 9.27 26.86 5.46
CA ASN A 39 9.47 28.08 6.25
C ASN A 39 8.95 27.97 7.68
N VAL A 40 9.34 26.90 8.37
CA VAL A 40 8.97 26.63 9.77
C VAL A 40 10.21 26.21 10.59
N GLY A 41 10.11 26.30 11.90
CA GLY A 41 11.13 25.75 12.78
C GLY A 41 11.04 24.22 12.85
N VAL A 42 12.20 23.52 12.95
CA VAL A 42 12.26 22.06 13.18
C VAL A 42 11.42 21.62 14.37
N GLY A 43 11.36 22.46 15.44
CA GLY A 43 10.53 22.19 16.62
C GLY A 43 9.04 22.04 16.29
N LEU A 44 8.51 22.75 15.30
CA LEU A 44 7.11 22.66 14.89
C LEU A 44 6.84 21.33 14.17
N ILE A 45 7.79 20.86 13.34
CA ILE A 45 7.69 19.53 12.69
C ILE A 45 7.67 18.44 13.77
N ASN A 46 8.60 18.51 14.73
CA ASN A 46 8.63 17.54 15.83
C ASN A 46 7.39 17.58 16.71
N TYR A 47 6.79 18.75 16.87
CA TYR A 47 5.53 18.89 17.60
C TYR A 47 4.39 18.14 16.92
N HIS A 48 4.22 18.32 15.59
CA HIS A 48 3.12 17.72 14.85
C HIS A 48 3.34 16.24 14.53
N PHE A 49 4.56 15.84 14.19
CA PHE A 49 4.83 14.54 13.58
C PHE A 49 5.70 13.61 14.41
N LYS A 50 6.37 14.09 15.45
CA LYS A 50 7.27 13.37 16.36
C LYS A 50 8.57 12.89 15.69
N THR A 51 8.47 12.14 14.60
CA THR A 51 9.62 11.61 13.86
C THR A 51 9.54 11.97 12.37
N LYS A 52 10.69 11.91 11.68
CA LYS A 52 10.76 12.03 10.22
C LYS A 52 9.91 10.96 9.55
N ASP A 53 10.06 9.71 9.96
CA ASP A 53 9.39 8.59 9.33
C ASP A 53 7.87 8.66 9.47
N ASN A 54 7.38 9.15 10.60
CA ASN A 54 5.94 9.39 10.77
C ASN A 54 5.43 10.51 9.86
N LEU A 55 6.19 11.60 9.68
CA LEU A 55 5.83 12.64 8.70
C LEU A 55 5.79 12.09 7.29
N LEU A 56 6.83 11.33 6.88
CA LEU A 56 6.88 10.70 5.56
C LEU A 56 5.72 9.73 5.35
N SER A 57 5.44 8.87 6.35
CA SER A 57 4.32 7.91 6.29
C SER A 57 2.96 8.61 6.13
N ILE A 58 2.74 9.74 6.84
CA ILE A 58 1.50 10.51 6.70
C ILE A 58 1.40 11.13 5.30
N ALA A 59 2.45 11.78 4.82
CA ALA A 59 2.46 12.42 3.52
C ALA A 59 2.24 11.40 2.39
N ILE A 60 2.98 10.28 2.40
CA ILE A 60 2.82 9.19 1.42
C ILE A 60 1.44 8.56 1.53
N GLY A 61 0.93 8.37 2.76
CA GLY A 61 -0.40 7.82 3.01
C GLY A 61 -1.51 8.66 2.36
N GLU A 62 -1.41 10.00 2.37
CA GLU A 62 -2.36 10.88 1.68
C GLU A 62 -2.36 10.65 0.15
N VAL A 63 -1.19 10.53 -0.47
CA VAL A 63 -1.08 10.24 -1.92
C VAL A 63 -1.67 8.88 -2.25
N MET A 64 -1.30 7.85 -1.47
CA MET A 64 -1.80 6.50 -1.70
C MET A 64 -3.32 6.40 -1.48
N SER A 65 -3.85 7.06 -0.44
CA SER A 65 -5.30 7.08 -0.18
C SER A 65 -6.06 7.72 -1.34
N ASN A 66 -5.61 8.86 -1.85
CA ASN A 66 -6.23 9.53 -2.98
C ASN A 66 -6.22 8.63 -4.24
N ALA A 67 -5.08 8.01 -4.55
CA ALA A 67 -4.96 7.10 -5.68
C ALA A 67 -5.84 5.84 -5.52
N ILE A 68 -6.05 5.36 -4.30
CA ILE A 68 -6.95 4.24 -4.00
C ILE A 68 -8.42 4.69 -4.06
N GLU A 69 -8.76 5.87 -3.57
CA GLU A 69 -10.12 6.42 -3.63
C GLU A 69 -10.59 6.55 -5.08
N GLU A 70 -9.74 6.99 -6.00
CA GLU A 70 -10.03 7.03 -7.43
C GLU A 70 -10.39 5.65 -8.01
N LEU A 71 -9.86 4.54 -7.44
CA LEU A 71 -10.25 3.19 -7.86
C LEU A 71 -11.66 2.78 -7.41
N TYR A 72 -12.14 3.32 -6.28
CA TYR A 72 -13.45 2.96 -5.74
C TYR A 72 -14.60 3.76 -6.36
N ASP A 73 -14.33 4.87 -7.04
CA ASP A 73 -15.37 5.66 -7.74
C ASP A 73 -15.90 4.94 -8.99
N ASP A 74 -15.15 3.98 -9.51
CA ASP A 74 -15.61 3.00 -10.51
C ASP A 74 -16.43 1.88 -9.84
N ASN A 75 -17.64 2.18 -9.39
CA ASN A 75 -18.61 1.31 -8.71
C ASN A 75 -19.00 0.05 -9.53
N VAL A 76 -18.05 -0.82 -9.82
CA VAL A 76 -18.29 -2.10 -10.47
C VAL A 76 -17.87 -3.25 -9.55
N TYR A 77 -18.57 -3.42 -8.44
CA TYR A 77 -18.61 -4.73 -7.81
C TYR A 77 -19.48 -5.62 -8.70
N THR A 78 -18.85 -6.52 -9.41
CA THR A 78 -19.56 -7.53 -10.18
C THR A 78 -20.15 -8.58 -9.23
N LEU A 79 -21.07 -9.42 -9.72
CA LEU A 79 -21.59 -10.56 -8.94
C LEU A 79 -20.57 -11.71 -8.83
N LYS A 80 -19.28 -11.44 -9.08
CA LYS A 80 -18.18 -12.41 -9.09
C LYS A 80 -17.08 -12.00 -8.11
N PRO A 81 -17.22 -12.30 -6.80
CA PRO A 81 -16.32 -11.79 -5.78
C PRO A 81 -14.85 -12.15 -5.98
N ILE A 82 -14.54 -13.29 -6.62
CA ILE A 82 -13.15 -13.71 -6.92
C ILE A 82 -12.54 -12.78 -7.98
N GLU A 83 -13.27 -12.49 -9.04
CA GLU A 83 -12.81 -11.58 -10.10
C GLU A 83 -12.67 -10.14 -9.60
N ASP A 84 -13.57 -9.72 -8.71
CA ASP A 84 -13.48 -8.42 -8.05
C ASP A 84 -12.21 -8.31 -7.19
N LEU A 85 -11.86 -9.37 -6.44
CA LEU A 85 -10.62 -9.44 -5.65
C LEU A 85 -9.39 -9.37 -6.56
N LYS A 86 -9.33 -10.17 -7.64
CA LYS A 86 -8.23 -10.13 -8.61
C LYS A 86 -8.06 -8.75 -9.23
N SER A 87 -9.18 -8.13 -9.65
CA SER A 87 -9.19 -6.79 -10.23
C SER A 87 -8.63 -5.75 -9.26
N LEU A 88 -9.09 -5.78 -8.01
CA LEU A 88 -8.57 -4.90 -6.95
C LEU A 88 -7.06 -5.04 -6.77
N LEU A 89 -6.58 -6.28 -6.61
CA LEU A 89 -5.15 -6.55 -6.40
C LEU A 89 -4.29 -6.08 -7.59
N LYS A 90 -4.75 -6.30 -8.83
CA LYS A 90 -4.07 -5.81 -10.05
C LYS A 90 -3.99 -4.29 -10.08
N LYS A 91 -5.09 -3.60 -9.79
CA LYS A 91 -5.15 -2.13 -9.73
C LYS A 91 -4.23 -1.58 -8.63
N LEU A 92 -4.22 -2.19 -7.44
CA LEU A 92 -3.32 -1.80 -6.36
C LEU A 92 -1.84 -1.98 -6.74
N CYS A 93 -1.51 -3.05 -7.47
CA CYS A 93 -0.15 -3.25 -7.99
C CYS A 93 0.21 -2.20 -9.06
N ASP A 94 -0.72 -1.80 -9.93
CA ASP A 94 -0.49 -0.74 -10.92
C ASP A 94 -0.20 0.61 -10.22
N ILE A 95 -0.97 0.98 -9.18
CA ILE A 95 -0.69 2.16 -8.35
C ILE A 95 0.67 2.03 -7.66
N GLY A 96 0.94 0.88 -7.05
CA GLY A 96 2.20 0.65 -6.34
C GLY A 96 3.42 0.83 -7.23
N LEU A 97 3.37 0.37 -8.48
CA LEU A 97 4.45 0.58 -9.45
C LEU A 97 4.57 2.04 -9.92
N HIS A 98 3.45 2.74 -10.03
CA HIS A 98 3.48 4.18 -10.35
C HIS A 98 4.18 4.98 -9.25
N TYR A 99 4.00 4.58 -7.98
CA TYR A 99 4.61 5.20 -6.82
C TYR A 99 5.69 4.30 -6.17
N GLU A 100 6.52 3.61 -6.97
CA GLU A 100 7.44 2.54 -6.52
C GLU A 100 8.28 2.94 -5.29
N LYS A 101 8.87 4.15 -5.28
CA LYS A 101 9.68 4.63 -4.15
C LYS A 101 8.86 4.78 -2.87
N MET A 102 7.67 5.37 -2.98
CA MET A 102 6.77 5.61 -1.85
C MET A 102 6.21 4.29 -1.32
N LEU A 103 5.83 3.37 -2.22
CA LEU A 103 5.37 2.04 -1.84
C LEU A 103 6.46 1.28 -1.09
N THR A 104 7.70 1.28 -1.59
CA THR A 104 8.84 0.59 -0.94
C THR A 104 9.06 1.12 0.48
N PHE A 105 9.04 2.43 0.67
CA PHE A 105 9.14 3.05 1.99
C PHE A 105 7.98 2.60 2.91
N MET A 106 6.73 2.67 2.44
CA MET A 106 5.57 2.26 3.23
C MET A 106 5.60 0.79 3.62
N LEU A 107 5.91 -0.11 2.68
CA LEU A 107 6.00 -1.54 2.96
C LEU A 107 7.07 -1.85 4.00
N ASN A 108 8.24 -1.21 3.92
CA ASN A 108 9.29 -1.35 4.94
C ASN A 108 8.80 -0.88 6.31
N GLN A 109 8.09 0.24 6.40
CA GLN A 109 7.50 0.73 7.66
C GLN A 109 6.42 -0.24 8.19
N CYS A 110 5.50 -0.71 7.34
CA CYS A 110 4.46 -1.65 7.73
C CYS A 110 5.07 -2.94 8.30
N ILE A 111 6.04 -3.55 7.61
CA ILE A 111 6.69 -4.78 8.07
C ILE A 111 7.45 -4.55 9.39
N SER A 112 8.20 -3.44 9.49
CA SER A 112 8.98 -3.11 10.70
C SER A 112 8.10 -2.84 11.91
N ASN A 113 6.91 -2.27 11.71
CA ASN A 113 5.97 -1.94 12.78
C ASN A 113 4.96 -3.06 13.05
N GLY A 114 4.95 -4.14 12.26
CA GLY A 114 3.96 -5.21 12.35
C GLY A 114 2.56 -4.76 11.95
N ASP A 115 2.43 -3.81 11.02
CA ASP A 115 1.15 -3.32 10.53
C ASP A 115 0.57 -4.30 9.50
N MET A 116 -0.66 -4.76 9.74
CA MET A 116 -1.40 -5.74 8.94
C MET A 116 -2.66 -5.13 8.29
N GLN A 117 -2.69 -3.82 8.06
CA GLN A 117 -3.87 -3.15 7.50
C GLN A 117 -4.15 -3.59 6.05
N ALA A 118 -3.11 -3.86 5.26
CA ALA A 118 -3.27 -4.35 3.89
C ALA A 118 -3.99 -5.72 3.86
N GLU A 119 -3.59 -6.64 4.73
CA GLU A 119 -4.21 -7.95 4.87
C GLU A 119 -5.66 -7.82 5.36
N LEU A 120 -5.90 -6.99 6.37
CA LEU A 120 -7.24 -6.75 6.91
C LEU A 120 -8.19 -6.14 5.88
N SER A 121 -7.69 -5.33 4.95
CA SER A 121 -8.49 -4.64 3.94
C SER A 121 -9.22 -5.58 2.99
N ILE A 122 -8.66 -6.78 2.71
CA ILE A 122 -9.28 -7.76 1.80
C ILE A 122 -10.16 -8.79 2.51
N VAL A 123 -10.16 -8.85 3.85
CA VAL A 123 -10.99 -9.79 4.64
C VAL A 123 -12.49 -9.68 4.32
N PRO A 124 -13.09 -8.47 4.16
CA PRO A 124 -14.49 -8.36 3.76
C PRO A 124 -14.80 -9.00 2.41
N MET A 125 -13.88 -8.95 1.44
CA MET A 125 -14.04 -9.60 0.14
C MET A 125 -13.94 -11.12 0.26
N LEU A 126 -12.97 -11.63 1.05
CA LEU A 126 -12.84 -13.06 1.34
C LEU A 126 -14.08 -13.60 2.04
N ARG A 127 -14.71 -12.82 2.92
CA ARG A 127 -15.98 -13.19 3.56
C ARG A 127 -17.12 -13.30 2.55
N LYS A 128 -17.15 -12.47 1.49
CA LYS A 128 -18.11 -12.63 0.39
C LYS A 128 -17.85 -13.88 -0.43
N ILE A 129 -16.58 -14.29 -0.61
CA ILE A 129 -16.20 -15.48 -1.38
C ILE A 129 -16.57 -16.76 -0.62
N PHE A 130 -16.20 -16.85 0.66
CA PHE A 130 -16.34 -18.07 1.47
C PHE A 130 -17.63 -18.13 2.30
N GLY A 131 -18.35 -17.03 2.45
CA GLY A 131 -19.56 -16.96 3.26
C GLY A 131 -19.31 -17.29 4.73
N SER A 132 -20.15 -18.14 5.31
CA SER A 132 -20.04 -18.64 6.69
C SER A 132 -19.16 -19.87 6.84
N GLU A 133 -18.61 -20.42 5.77
CA GLU A 133 -17.79 -21.64 5.79
C GLU A 133 -16.41 -21.42 6.45
N LYS A 134 -15.92 -20.18 6.50
CA LYS A 134 -14.65 -19.82 7.12
C LYS A 134 -14.86 -18.89 8.32
N ASP A 135 -14.19 -19.21 9.42
CA ASP A 135 -14.10 -18.32 10.56
C ASP A 135 -13.14 -17.16 10.33
N GLU A 136 -13.13 -16.20 11.25
CA GLU A 136 -12.32 -14.99 11.14
C GLU A 136 -10.81 -15.28 11.06
N MET A 137 -10.33 -16.27 11.82
CA MET A 137 -8.92 -16.67 11.83
C MET A 137 -8.51 -17.25 10.48
N SER A 138 -9.34 -18.11 9.90
CA SER A 138 -9.13 -18.66 8.56
C SER A 138 -9.09 -17.58 7.48
N LEU A 139 -10.03 -16.62 7.50
CA LEU A 139 -10.06 -15.52 6.55
C LEU A 139 -8.82 -14.62 6.65
N ARG A 140 -8.36 -14.31 7.86
CA ARG A 140 -7.12 -13.54 8.06
C ARG A 140 -5.88 -14.29 7.60
N THR A 141 -5.84 -15.60 7.80
CA THR A 141 -4.74 -16.46 7.31
C THR A 141 -4.71 -16.46 5.78
N ILE A 142 -5.86 -16.57 5.12
CA ILE A 142 -5.98 -16.50 3.67
C ILE A 142 -5.56 -15.11 3.16
N ALA A 143 -5.97 -14.05 3.83
CA ALA A 143 -5.56 -12.69 3.49
C ALA A 143 -4.04 -12.53 3.54
N LEU A 144 -3.39 -13.03 4.59
CA LEU A 144 -1.94 -13.03 4.73
C LEU A 144 -1.26 -13.81 3.60
N GLN A 145 -1.78 -14.98 3.23
CA GLN A 145 -1.24 -15.79 2.14
C GLN A 145 -1.33 -15.09 0.77
N ILE A 146 -2.35 -14.26 0.54
CA ILE A 146 -2.51 -13.50 -0.71
C ILE A 146 -1.60 -12.26 -0.72
N ILE A 147 -1.58 -11.49 0.36
CA ILE A 147 -0.90 -10.19 0.39
C ILE A 147 0.63 -10.33 0.49
N SER A 148 1.13 -11.23 1.35
CA SER A 148 2.57 -11.32 1.61
C SER A 148 3.41 -11.64 0.37
N PRO A 149 3.04 -12.56 -0.55
CA PRO A 149 3.80 -12.77 -1.79
C PRO A 149 3.84 -11.54 -2.70
N ILE A 150 2.76 -10.75 -2.72
CA ILE A 150 2.69 -9.50 -3.50
C ILE A 150 3.63 -8.44 -2.90
N GLN A 151 3.64 -8.30 -1.57
CA GLN A 151 4.54 -7.38 -0.86
C GLN A 151 6.01 -7.77 -1.07
N ILE A 152 6.35 -9.06 -0.99
CA ILE A 152 7.71 -9.57 -1.25
C ILE A 152 8.14 -9.25 -2.68
N ALA A 153 7.27 -9.49 -3.67
CA ALA A 153 7.53 -9.20 -5.07
C ALA A 153 7.74 -7.69 -5.32
N ALA A 154 6.99 -6.84 -4.61
CA ALA A 154 7.15 -5.39 -4.70
C ALA A 154 8.43 -4.87 -4.04
N LEU A 155 8.83 -5.44 -2.88
CA LEU A 155 10.02 -5.02 -2.14
C LEU A 155 11.33 -5.49 -2.77
N SER A 156 11.32 -6.62 -3.47
CA SER A 156 12.54 -7.24 -4.02
C SER A 156 12.29 -7.79 -5.43
N PRO A 157 11.92 -6.93 -6.40
CA PRO A 157 11.48 -7.37 -7.72
C PRO A 157 12.53 -8.19 -8.48
N GLU A 158 13.82 -7.82 -8.40
CA GLU A 158 14.91 -8.55 -9.06
C GLU A 158 15.11 -9.94 -8.43
N SER A 159 15.11 -10.03 -7.11
CA SER A 159 15.25 -11.31 -6.39
C SER A 159 14.02 -12.20 -6.62
N PHE A 160 12.83 -11.61 -6.68
CA PHE A 160 11.60 -12.32 -6.98
C PHE A 160 11.62 -12.87 -8.41
N GLN A 161 12.07 -12.07 -9.38
CA GLN A 161 12.22 -12.50 -10.78
C GLN A 161 13.24 -13.64 -10.92
N LEU A 162 14.37 -13.54 -10.23
CA LEU A 162 15.39 -14.59 -10.25
C LEU A 162 14.86 -15.92 -9.70
N TYR A 163 14.03 -15.87 -8.66
CA TYR A 163 13.42 -17.06 -8.04
C TYR A 163 12.26 -17.62 -8.85
N SER A 164 11.34 -16.78 -9.28
CA SER A 164 10.05 -17.18 -9.87
C SER A 164 10.06 -17.22 -11.40
N GLY A 165 10.99 -16.53 -12.05
CA GLY A 165 10.97 -16.25 -13.48
C GLY A 165 9.96 -15.17 -13.91
N ILE A 166 9.27 -14.51 -12.94
CA ILE A 166 8.22 -13.54 -13.19
C ILE A 166 8.77 -12.12 -13.03
N ASP A 167 8.69 -11.32 -14.08
CA ASP A 167 8.95 -9.89 -14.02
C ASP A 167 7.66 -9.15 -13.61
N VAL A 168 7.62 -8.67 -12.35
CA VAL A 168 6.45 -7.94 -11.82
C VAL A 168 6.31 -6.53 -12.39
N LYS A 169 7.34 -5.98 -13.03
CA LYS A 169 7.25 -4.72 -13.79
C LYS A 169 6.55 -4.92 -15.13
N ASN A 170 6.55 -6.14 -15.68
CA ASN A 170 5.76 -6.51 -16.84
C ASN A 170 4.31 -6.76 -16.44
N LYS A 171 3.39 -5.91 -16.92
CA LYS A 171 1.98 -5.97 -16.54
C LYS A 171 1.34 -7.34 -16.77
N HIS A 172 1.58 -7.97 -17.92
CA HIS A 172 0.97 -9.27 -18.24
C HIS A 172 1.47 -10.38 -17.30
N GLN A 173 2.77 -10.41 -16.99
CA GLN A 173 3.33 -11.41 -16.08
C GLN A 173 2.84 -11.19 -14.65
N ARG A 174 2.79 -9.94 -14.19
CA ARG A 174 2.25 -9.55 -12.89
C ARG A 174 0.78 -9.93 -12.73
N ASP A 175 -0.05 -9.59 -13.73
CA ASP A 175 -1.47 -9.91 -13.70
C ASP A 175 -1.69 -11.44 -13.68
N SER A 176 -0.92 -12.20 -14.46
CA SER A 176 -0.95 -13.67 -14.44
C SER A 176 -0.51 -14.24 -13.10
N PHE A 177 0.51 -13.66 -12.46
CA PHE A 177 0.94 -14.05 -11.12
C PHE A 177 -0.18 -13.86 -10.09
N ILE A 178 -0.87 -12.71 -10.11
CA ILE A 178 -1.99 -12.43 -9.20
C ILE A 178 -3.13 -13.42 -9.44
N ASP A 179 -3.47 -13.72 -10.70
CA ASP A 179 -4.52 -14.69 -11.03
C ASP A 179 -4.19 -16.08 -10.48
N ILE A 180 -2.99 -16.58 -10.74
CA ILE A 180 -2.54 -17.89 -10.25
C ILE A 180 -2.50 -17.93 -8.72
N LEU A 181 -1.98 -16.88 -8.08
CA LEU A 181 -1.90 -16.79 -6.62
C LEU A 181 -3.28 -16.87 -5.98
N VAL A 182 -4.22 -16.05 -6.44
CA VAL A 182 -5.58 -16.00 -5.90
C VAL A 182 -6.31 -17.32 -6.16
N GLU A 183 -6.24 -17.87 -7.39
CA GLU A 183 -6.89 -19.12 -7.72
C GLU A 183 -6.39 -20.29 -6.89
N ASN A 184 -5.08 -20.45 -6.75
CA ASN A 184 -4.49 -21.54 -5.98
C ASN A 184 -4.88 -21.48 -4.50
N ILE A 185 -4.88 -20.27 -3.92
CA ILE A 185 -5.21 -20.09 -2.51
C ILE A 185 -6.71 -20.33 -2.29
N ILE A 186 -7.57 -19.79 -3.14
CA ILE A 186 -9.02 -19.93 -2.99
C ILE A 186 -9.45 -21.39 -3.21
N ARG A 187 -8.96 -22.05 -4.26
CA ARG A 187 -9.25 -23.47 -4.52
C ARG A 187 -8.71 -24.39 -3.42
N GLY A 188 -7.51 -24.10 -2.89
CA GLY A 188 -6.90 -24.87 -1.80
C GLY A 188 -7.61 -24.73 -0.45
N ASN A 189 -8.40 -23.68 -0.27
CA ASN A 189 -9.10 -23.35 0.98
C ASN A 189 -10.61 -23.59 0.97
N GLY A 190 -11.21 -23.98 -0.14
CA GLY A 190 -12.65 -24.21 -0.21
C GLY A 190 -13.05 -25.13 -1.34
N ASP A 191 -14.09 -25.91 -1.14
CA ASP A 191 -14.90 -26.46 -2.22
C ASP A 191 -15.67 -25.28 -2.81
N VAL A 192 -15.05 -24.60 -3.78
CA VAL A 192 -15.71 -23.54 -4.54
C VAL A 192 -16.78 -24.22 -5.38
N LYS A 193 -18.03 -24.13 -4.89
CA LYS A 193 -19.22 -24.59 -5.65
C LYS A 193 -19.47 -23.73 -6.87
#